data_1b84bc1ba2f0fa0e8f0dcf5a8e07b043
#
_entry.id   1b84bc1ba2f0fa0e8f0dcf5a8e07b043
#
_cell.length_a   1.000
_cell.length_b   1.000
_cell.length_c   1.000
_cell.angle_alpha   90.00
_cell.angle_beta   90.00
_cell.angle_gamma   90.00
#
_symmetry.space_group_name_H-M   'P 1'
#
loop_
_entity.id
_entity.type
_entity.pdbx_description
1 polymer ?
#
loop_
_entity_poly.entity_id
_entity_poly.type
_entity_poly.pdbx_seq_one_letter_code
_entity_poly.pdbx_strand_id
1 'polypeptide(L)'
;MKNIFFSAALFIAATAACIAHIAARTEERATNEVCALIRDNYFRQDQSDVRDFLSHCESDSVPFTFRRLKAVDHINGKLSRIHSSHLNVFLPEENRSLWENEGSDTGLRARMIESEVVVISTLEGSPARKAQLKSGDVIIAINGERPTSAQDAQTTAGEYKIARGKRFFLTDLKLEDLKEDLGPKILPMAGDRALLTIPSFLPGYFEKDSWLTLSKQLTLFRKLVIDLRGNAGGSFPAMLRALSPFRCDDTSIGRIWRTPRPGRRAPQSLQDDLDTDAQLQQVMASDEVNLKTFEKTYGCFAGQVTVLIDSNTSSVSEIFADALLRRSRSRVWGSLSAGRVVMAQWFSISSLGAGDYAMSIPIAGYRASDGAEIEHDGVRPERELHYDLASALDGKDSWVTEGLEQHVSK
;
A
#
# COMPACT_ATOMS: atom_id res chain seq x y z
N MET A 1 -20.14 7.32 59.53
CA MET A 1 -20.23 7.62 58.10
C MET A 1 -19.01 8.35 57.53
N LYS A 2 -18.38 9.33 58.18
CA LYS A 2 -17.20 10.04 57.62
C LYS A 2 -15.96 9.17 57.37
N ASN A 3 -15.69 8.12 58.14
CA ASN A 3 -14.52 7.27 57.98
C ASN A 3 -14.61 6.28 56.81
N ILE A 4 -15.83 5.91 56.36
CA ILE A 4 -16.04 5.01 55.24
C ILE A 4 -15.78 5.73 53.92
N PHE A 5 -16.18 7.00 53.80
CA PHE A 5 -15.91 7.82 52.60
C PHE A 5 -14.41 8.14 52.44
N PHE A 6 -13.67 8.32 53.54
CA PHE A 6 -12.23 8.58 53.49
C PHE A 6 -11.45 7.35 53.03
N SER A 7 -11.83 6.14 53.50
CA SER A 7 -11.22 4.87 53.08
C SER A 7 -11.50 4.57 51.60
N ALA A 8 -12.72 4.82 51.13
CA ALA A 8 -13.08 4.61 49.72
C ALA A 8 -12.32 5.59 48.79
N ALA A 9 -12.20 6.85 49.16
CA ALA A 9 -11.45 7.84 48.36
C ALA A 9 -9.94 7.50 48.29
N LEU A 10 -9.35 7.00 49.39
CA LEU A 10 -7.95 6.60 49.45
C LEU A 10 -7.69 5.34 48.58
N PHE A 11 -8.64 4.39 48.58
CA PHE A 11 -8.56 3.17 47.75
C PHE A 11 -8.69 3.48 46.24
N ILE A 12 -9.59 4.41 45.90
CA ILE A 12 -9.75 4.88 44.50
C ILE A 12 -8.48 5.64 44.03
N ALA A 13 -7.90 6.46 44.89
CA ALA A 13 -6.67 7.20 44.58
C ALA A 13 -5.47 6.22 44.42
N ALA A 14 -5.36 5.23 45.29
CA ALA A 14 -4.30 4.22 45.21
C ALA A 14 -4.42 3.33 43.98
N THR A 15 -5.64 2.89 43.62
CA THR A 15 -5.90 2.14 42.39
C THR A 15 -5.64 2.98 41.14
N ALA A 16 -6.04 4.22 41.11
CA ALA A 16 -5.75 5.16 40.03
C ALA A 16 -4.23 5.36 39.84
N ALA A 17 -3.49 5.57 40.97
CA ALA A 17 -2.04 5.71 40.95
C ALA A 17 -1.33 4.43 40.48
N CYS A 18 -1.82 3.25 40.87
CA CYS A 18 -1.27 1.95 40.42
C CYS A 18 -1.50 1.73 38.94
N ILE A 19 -2.70 2.00 38.45
CA ILE A 19 -3.04 1.89 36.98
C ILE A 19 -2.18 2.90 36.22
N ALA A 20 -1.99 4.09 36.73
CA ALA A 20 -1.14 5.12 36.19
C ALA A 20 0.31 4.66 36.02
N HIS A 21 0.86 4.06 37.08
CA HIS A 21 2.23 3.58 37.08
C HIS A 21 2.44 2.40 36.13
N ILE A 22 1.48 1.48 36.03
CA ILE A 22 1.52 0.36 35.09
C ILE A 22 1.48 0.86 33.65
N ALA A 23 0.61 1.84 33.34
CA ALA A 23 0.50 2.41 32.00
C ALA A 23 1.80 3.13 31.58
N ALA A 24 2.38 3.94 32.47
CA ALA A 24 3.64 4.64 32.21
C ALA A 24 4.80 3.66 31.94
N ARG A 25 4.91 2.57 32.70
CA ARG A 25 5.92 1.53 32.45
C ARG A 25 5.72 0.78 31.16
N THR A 26 4.49 0.58 30.71
CA THR A 26 4.18 -0.09 29.44
C THR A 26 4.61 0.80 28.27
N GLU A 27 4.33 2.09 28.35
CA GLU A 27 4.68 3.05 27.31
C GLU A 27 6.20 3.28 27.22
N GLU A 28 6.89 3.36 28.36
CA GLU A 28 8.35 3.41 28.42
C GLU A 28 9.00 2.16 27.79
N ARG A 29 8.48 0.96 28.10
CA ARG A 29 8.95 -0.28 27.49
C ARG A 29 8.72 -0.32 25.97
N ALA A 30 7.55 0.14 25.52
CA ALA A 30 7.23 0.18 24.09
C ALA A 30 8.15 1.18 23.37
N THR A 31 8.42 2.34 23.95
CA THR A 31 9.35 3.31 23.37
C THR A 31 10.76 2.71 23.29
N ASN A 32 11.25 2.07 24.34
CA ASN A 32 12.57 1.44 24.35
C ASN A 32 12.69 0.30 23.34
N GLU A 33 11.63 -0.52 23.18
CA GLU A 33 11.56 -1.59 22.17
C GLU A 33 11.61 -1.00 20.75
N VAL A 34 10.84 0.06 20.47
CA VAL A 34 10.85 0.80 19.19
C VAL A 34 12.24 1.39 18.91
N CYS A 35 12.88 2.02 19.91
CA CYS A 35 14.23 2.57 19.76
C CYS A 35 15.26 1.48 19.43
N ALA A 36 15.18 0.33 20.10
CA ALA A 36 16.05 -0.81 19.83
C ALA A 36 15.83 -1.36 18.42
N LEU A 37 14.56 -1.54 18.01
CA LEU A 37 14.22 -2.02 16.69
C LEU A 37 14.74 -1.10 15.57
N ILE A 38 14.64 0.23 15.73
CA ILE A 38 15.21 1.20 14.75
C ILE A 38 16.72 1.10 14.73
N ARG A 39 17.37 1.10 15.89
CA ARG A 39 18.83 0.99 16.02
C ARG A 39 19.38 -0.25 15.31
N ASP A 40 18.66 -1.38 15.43
CA ASP A 40 19.12 -2.66 14.93
C ASP A 40 18.79 -2.88 13.45
N ASN A 41 17.73 -2.27 12.92
CA ASN A 41 17.17 -2.65 11.64
C ASN A 41 17.10 -1.51 10.60
N TYR A 42 16.97 -0.24 11.02
CA TYR A 42 16.87 0.85 10.04
C TYR A 42 18.11 0.92 9.15
N PHE A 43 17.92 1.03 7.83
CA PHE A 43 18.99 0.84 6.86
C PHE A 43 19.95 2.04 6.72
N ARG A 44 19.51 3.26 7.02
CA ARG A 44 20.28 4.51 6.89
C ARG A 44 20.55 5.15 8.26
N GLN A 45 21.28 4.48 9.10
CA GLN A 45 21.61 4.99 10.45
C GLN A 45 22.53 6.21 10.44
N ASP A 46 23.16 6.50 9.31
CA ASP A 46 24.01 7.67 9.08
C ASP A 46 23.22 8.96 8.80
N GLN A 47 21.93 8.89 8.57
CA GLN A 47 21.06 10.07 8.42
C GLN A 47 21.00 10.88 9.72
N SER A 48 21.01 12.22 9.57
CA SER A 48 21.03 13.15 10.73
C SER A 48 19.78 13.05 11.59
N ASP A 49 18.60 12.94 10.98
CA ASP A 49 17.31 12.81 11.66
C ASP A 49 17.18 11.49 12.44
N VAL A 50 17.72 10.40 11.91
CA VAL A 50 17.77 9.09 12.59
C VAL A 50 18.70 9.14 13.79
N ARG A 51 19.89 9.73 13.63
CA ARG A 51 20.84 9.89 14.75
C ARG A 51 20.28 10.79 15.84
N ASP A 52 19.65 11.90 15.45
CA ASP A 52 18.99 12.80 16.38
C ASP A 52 17.86 12.09 17.14
N PHE A 53 17.00 11.38 16.42
CA PHE A 53 15.96 10.55 17.02
C PHE A 53 16.54 9.55 18.04
N LEU A 54 17.53 8.76 17.64
CA LEU A 54 18.13 7.71 18.49
C LEU A 54 18.86 8.31 19.72
N SER A 55 19.43 9.52 19.62
CA SER A 55 20.08 10.17 20.76
C SER A 55 19.10 10.63 21.84
N HIS A 56 17.85 10.92 21.47
CA HIS A 56 16.78 11.38 22.37
C HIS A 56 15.73 10.31 22.67
N CYS A 57 15.82 9.17 22.03
CA CYS A 57 14.78 8.14 21.96
C CYS A 57 14.38 7.61 23.36
N GLU A 58 15.36 7.44 24.26
CA GLU A 58 15.16 6.91 25.60
C GLU A 58 14.99 8.01 26.66
N SER A 59 15.30 9.27 26.33
CA SER A 59 15.31 10.38 27.28
C SER A 59 14.00 11.18 27.33
N ASP A 60 13.17 11.07 26.30
CA ASP A 60 11.89 11.77 26.25
C ASP A 60 10.88 11.09 27.19
N SER A 61 10.61 11.73 28.33
CA SER A 61 9.54 11.30 29.23
C SER A 61 8.20 11.32 28.48
N VAL A 62 7.55 10.18 28.46
CA VAL A 62 6.28 10.00 27.77
C VAL A 62 5.16 10.55 28.65
N PRO A 63 4.24 11.41 28.14
CA PRO A 63 3.09 11.86 28.89
C PRO A 63 2.19 10.67 29.21
N PHE A 64 1.74 10.62 30.48
CA PHE A 64 0.82 9.62 30.96
C PHE A 64 -0.46 9.53 30.10
N THR A 65 -0.73 8.37 29.48
CA THR A 65 -1.97 8.13 28.74
C THR A 65 -2.66 6.84 29.17
N PHE A 66 -3.98 6.90 29.38
CA PHE A 66 -4.79 5.75 29.81
C PHE A 66 -5.17 4.80 28.66
N ARG A 67 -4.84 5.11 27.40
CA ARG A 67 -5.31 4.34 26.24
C ARG A 67 -4.15 3.93 25.35
N ARG A 68 -4.09 2.63 25.00
CA ARG A 68 -3.10 2.06 24.05
C ARG A 68 -3.11 2.73 22.67
N LEU A 69 -4.29 3.15 22.17
CA LEU A 69 -4.42 3.98 20.98
C LEU A 69 -3.54 5.23 21.03
N LYS A 70 -3.57 5.93 22.17
CA LYS A 70 -2.76 7.15 22.36
C LYS A 70 -1.26 6.85 22.45
N ALA A 71 -0.86 5.65 22.89
CA ALA A 71 0.54 5.24 22.88
C ALA A 71 1.06 5.05 21.45
N VAL A 72 0.27 4.38 20.58
CA VAL A 72 0.60 4.22 19.16
C VAL A 72 0.69 5.59 18.47
N ASP A 73 -0.31 6.45 18.65
CA ASP A 73 -0.31 7.82 18.09
C ASP A 73 0.90 8.63 18.55
N HIS A 74 1.24 8.53 19.85
CA HIS A 74 2.40 9.24 20.41
C HIS A 74 3.71 8.73 19.82
N ILE A 75 3.89 7.41 19.71
CA ILE A 75 5.07 6.79 19.09
C ILE A 75 5.15 7.24 17.63
N ASN A 76 4.06 7.14 16.85
CA ASN A 76 4.03 7.56 15.46
C ASN A 76 4.32 9.06 15.31
N GLY A 77 3.84 9.90 16.23
CA GLY A 77 4.18 11.32 16.29
C GLY A 77 5.68 11.59 16.52
N LYS A 78 6.38 10.72 17.26
CA LYS A 78 7.84 10.78 17.37
C LYS A 78 8.54 10.28 16.09
N LEU A 79 8.07 9.16 15.52
CA LEU A 79 8.63 8.57 14.31
C LEU A 79 8.50 9.50 13.09
N SER A 80 7.49 10.36 13.04
CA SER A 80 7.32 11.34 11.95
C SER A 80 8.45 12.36 11.84
N ARG A 81 9.33 12.47 12.85
CA ARG A 81 10.55 13.29 12.79
C ARG A 81 11.63 12.68 11.88
N ILE A 82 11.55 11.37 11.65
CA ILE A 82 12.40 10.67 10.67
C ILE A 82 11.71 10.76 9.32
N HIS A 83 12.35 11.42 8.37
CA HIS A 83 11.82 11.59 7.03
C HIS A 83 11.99 10.31 6.21
N SER A 84 11.09 9.36 6.43
CA SER A 84 11.10 8.08 5.73
C SER A 84 9.67 7.58 5.55
N SER A 85 9.38 7.01 4.39
CA SER A 85 8.14 6.26 4.20
C SER A 85 8.20 4.92 4.97
N HIS A 86 7.06 4.28 5.20
CA HIS A 86 6.96 2.96 5.83
C HIS A 86 7.53 2.84 7.25
N LEU A 87 7.68 3.93 8.00
CA LEU A 87 8.12 3.91 9.40
C LEU A 87 6.95 4.24 10.31
N ASN A 88 6.19 3.23 10.72
CA ASN A 88 4.98 3.38 11.52
C ASN A 88 4.78 2.19 12.46
N VAL A 89 4.10 2.44 13.57
CA VAL A 89 3.50 1.41 14.44
C VAL A 89 2.03 1.27 14.08
N PHE A 90 1.57 0.05 13.94
CA PHE A 90 0.21 -0.31 13.56
C PHE A 90 -0.54 -0.95 14.72
N LEU A 91 -1.81 -0.62 14.85
CA LEU A 91 -2.76 -1.36 15.68
C LEU A 91 -2.99 -2.76 15.11
N PRO A 92 -3.39 -3.74 15.93
CA PRO A 92 -3.64 -5.11 15.45
C PRO A 92 -4.62 -5.20 14.28
N GLU A 93 -5.70 -4.41 14.31
CA GLU A 93 -6.70 -4.33 13.24
C GLU A 93 -6.13 -3.72 11.95
N GLU A 94 -5.32 -2.68 12.06
CA GLU A 94 -4.66 -2.06 10.91
C GLU A 94 -3.65 -3.03 10.27
N ASN A 95 -2.82 -3.67 11.10
CA ASN A 95 -1.84 -4.66 10.64
C ASN A 95 -2.52 -5.83 9.92
N ARG A 96 -3.63 -6.35 10.47
CA ARG A 96 -4.40 -7.41 9.86
C ARG A 96 -5.02 -6.98 8.52
N SER A 97 -5.63 -5.80 8.48
CA SER A 97 -6.22 -5.25 7.27
C SER A 97 -5.21 -5.12 6.12
N LEU A 98 -3.96 -4.74 6.42
CA LEU A 98 -2.90 -4.62 5.42
C LEU A 98 -2.53 -5.95 4.74
N TRP A 99 -2.54 -7.07 5.50
CA TRP A 99 -2.04 -8.35 5.01
C TRP A 99 -3.14 -9.33 4.61
N GLU A 100 -4.26 -9.32 5.31
CA GLU A 100 -5.38 -10.24 5.07
C GLU A 100 -6.41 -9.64 4.11
N ASN A 101 -6.29 -8.34 3.82
CA ASN A 101 -7.26 -7.57 3.02
C ASN A 101 -8.68 -7.75 3.54
N GLU A 102 -8.80 -7.80 4.86
CA GLU A 102 -10.06 -7.90 5.58
C GLU A 102 -10.30 -6.62 6.35
N GLY A 103 -11.47 -6.05 6.21
CA GLY A 103 -11.84 -4.84 6.92
C GLY A 103 -13.33 -4.59 6.85
N SER A 104 -13.79 -3.77 7.78
CA SER A 104 -15.19 -3.35 7.83
C SER A 104 -15.42 -2.26 6.80
N ASP A 105 -16.22 -2.56 5.77
CA ASP A 105 -16.34 -1.77 4.53
C ASP A 105 -17.79 -1.81 4.00
N THR A 106 -18.24 -0.76 3.33
CA THR A 106 -19.54 -0.73 2.64
C THR A 106 -19.54 -1.53 1.34
N GLY A 107 -18.35 -1.86 0.81
CA GLY A 107 -18.15 -2.47 -0.51
C GLY A 107 -18.22 -1.49 -1.67
N LEU A 108 -18.24 -0.18 -1.40
CA LEU A 108 -18.07 0.83 -2.44
C LEU A 108 -16.60 0.99 -2.82
N ARG A 109 -16.36 1.18 -4.10
CA ARG A 109 -15.11 1.71 -4.63
C ARG A 109 -15.46 3.01 -5.35
N ALA A 110 -15.02 4.11 -4.80
CA ALA A 110 -15.36 5.44 -5.27
C ALA A 110 -14.09 6.24 -5.58
N ARG A 111 -14.26 7.33 -6.30
CA ARG A 111 -13.18 8.26 -6.64
C ARG A 111 -13.69 9.69 -6.59
N MET A 112 -12.83 10.60 -6.15
CA MET A 112 -13.10 12.03 -6.25
C MET A 112 -12.79 12.51 -7.67
N ILE A 113 -13.80 13.02 -8.38
CA ILE A 113 -13.67 13.53 -9.74
C ILE A 113 -14.34 14.91 -9.77
N GLU A 114 -13.61 15.97 -10.05
CA GLU A 114 -14.12 17.35 -10.09
C GLU A 114 -14.94 17.74 -8.85
N SER A 115 -14.46 17.34 -7.66
CA SER A 115 -15.15 17.57 -6.38
C SER A 115 -16.41 16.72 -6.15
N GLU A 116 -16.73 15.77 -7.00
CA GLU A 116 -17.81 14.79 -6.80
C GLU A 116 -17.25 13.42 -6.43
N VAL A 117 -17.88 12.74 -5.47
CA VAL A 117 -17.53 11.35 -5.14
C VAL A 117 -18.33 10.42 -6.03
N VAL A 118 -17.70 9.87 -7.05
CA VAL A 118 -18.30 9.01 -8.06
C VAL A 118 -18.00 7.54 -7.75
N VAL A 119 -19.03 6.71 -7.76
CA VAL A 119 -18.90 5.25 -7.63
C VAL A 119 -18.26 4.69 -8.88
N ILE A 120 -17.15 3.98 -8.71
CA ILE A 120 -16.42 3.30 -9.79
C ILE A 120 -16.84 1.84 -9.91
N SER A 121 -16.98 1.17 -8.77
CA SER A 121 -17.45 -0.22 -8.72
C SER A 121 -18.02 -0.56 -7.34
N THR A 122 -18.58 -1.75 -7.23
CA THR A 122 -19.04 -2.33 -5.95
C THR A 122 -18.53 -3.75 -5.83
N LEU A 123 -18.12 -4.14 -4.61
CA LEU A 123 -17.70 -5.51 -4.34
C LEU A 123 -18.90 -6.47 -4.40
N GLU A 124 -18.65 -7.67 -4.90
CA GLU A 124 -19.67 -8.71 -4.97
C GLU A 124 -20.10 -9.11 -3.54
N GLY A 125 -21.42 -9.30 -3.35
CA GLY A 125 -22.01 -9.66 -2.05
C GLY A 125 -22.05 -8.53 -1.02
N SER A 126 -21.46 -7.38 -1.28
CA SER A 126 -21.36 -6.24 -0.34
C SER A 126 -22.69 -5.53 -0.09
N PRO A 127 -22.80 -4.73 1.00
CA PRO A 127 -23.94 -3.83 1.23
C PRO A 127 -24.22 -2.90 0.04
N ALA A 128 -23.19 -2.30 -0.55
CA ALA A 128 -23.34 -1.43 -1.71
C ALA A 128 -23.92 -2.17 -2.93
N ARG A 129 -23.49 -3.42 -3.16
CA ARG A 129 -24.01 -4.25 -4.26
C ARG A 129 -25.46 -4.66 -4.01
N LYS A 130 -25.80 -5.05 -2.76
CA LYS A 130 -27.17 -5.36 -2.34
C LYS A 130 -28.09 -4.14 -2.50
N ALA A 131 -27.59 -2.93 -2.25
CA ALA A 131 -28.28 -1.66 -2.47
C ALA A 131 -28.37 -1.24 -3.95
N GLN A 132 -27.87 -2.07 -4.88
CA GLN A 132 -27.87 -1.84 -6.33
C GLN A 132 -27.13 -0.56 -6.76
N LEU A 133 -26.13 -0.15 -5.98
CA LEU A 133 -25.21 0.90 -6.40
C LEU A 133 -24.30 0.41 -7.53
N LYS A 134 -23.96 1.30 -8.44
CA LYS A 134 -23.20 0.97 -9.64
C LYS A 134 -22.29 2.11 -10.08
N SER A 135 -21.37 1.80 -10.97
CA SER A 135 -20.52 2.79 -11.61
C SER A 135 -21.35 3.93 -12.22
N GLY A 136 -20.89 5.17 -12.03
CA GLY A 136 -21.55 6.40 -12.46
C GLY A 136 -22.54 7.00 -11.46
N ASP A 137 -22.85 6.32 -10.35
CA ASP A 137 -23.60 6.94 -9.24
C ASP A 137 -22.74 7.99 -8.55
N VAL A 138 -23.34 9.11 -8.14
CA VAL A 138 -22.66 10.16 -7.37
C VAL A 138 -23.16 10.15 -5.94
N ILE A 139 -22.25 10.16 -4.98
CA ILE A 139 -22.58 10.23 -3.54
C ILE A 139 -22.67 11.70 -3.15
N ILE A 140 -23.91 12.18 -2.95
CA ILE A 140 -24.20 13.59 -2.64
C ILE A 140 -24.02 13.87 -1.17
N ALA A 141 -24.45 12.94 -0.30
CA ALA A 141 -24.32 13.07 1.14
C ALA A 141 -24.26 11.70 1.83
N ILE A 142 -23.58 11.64 2.96
CA ILE A 142 -23.58 10.52 3.91
C ILE A 142 -24.01 11.08 5.26
N ASN A 143 -25.07 10.53 5.84
CA ASN A 143 -25.68 11.02 7.08
C ASN A 143 -26.02 12.53 7.06
N GLY A 144 -26.40 13.03 5.89
CA GLY A 144 -26.73 14.45 5.67
C GLY A 144 -25.54 15.36 5.36
N GLU A 145 -24.31 14.89 5.47
CA GLU A 145 -23.09 15.66 5.21
C GLU A 145 -22.46 15.29 3.86
N ARG A 146 -21.90 16.28 3.15
CA ARG A 146 -21.19 16.03 1.90
C ARG A 146 -19.87 15.30 2.20
N PRO A 147 -19.58 14.17 1.52
CA PRO A 147 -18.33 13.48 1.71
C PRO A 147 -17.14 14.33 1.26
N THR A 148 -16.06 14.31 2.02
CA THR A 148 -14.84 15.08 1.75
C THR A 148 -13.78 14.26 1.00
N SER A 149 -13.96 12.95 0.99
CA SER A 149 -13.07 12.00 0.33
C SER A 149 -13.83 10.80 -0.22
N ALA A 150 -13.21 10.06 -1.14
CA ALA A 150 -13.73 8.78 -1.59
C ALA A 150 -13.68 7.71 -0.48
N GLN A 151 -12.76 7.85 0.48
CA GLN A 151 -12.64 6.97 1.65
C GLN A 151 -13.87 7.03 2.55
N ASP A 152 -14.48 8.21 2.72
CA ASP A 152 -15.70 8.38 3.51
C ASP A 152 -16.80 7.41 3.03
N ALA A 153 -16.92 7.23 1.71
CA ALA A 153 -17.88 6.33 1.11
C ALA A 153 -17.64 4.84 1.43
N GLN A 154 -16.41 4.45 1.69
CA GLN A 154 -16.04 3.07 1.98
C GLN A 154 -16.23 2.73 3.46
N THR A 155 -15.91 3.66 4.35
CA THR A 155 -15.74 3.39 5.78
C THR A 155 -16.83 3.95 6.68
N THR A 156 -17.83 4.65 6.12
CA THR A 156 -18.92 5.24 6.90
C THR A 156 -20.22 4.45 6.75
N ALA A 157 -20.80 3.97 7.84
CA ALA A 157 -22.15 3.41 7.84
C ALA A 157 -23.21 4.51 7.93
N GLY A 158 -24.38 4.27 7.34
CA GLY A 158 -25.55 5.16 7.48
C GLY A 158 -26.29 5.43 6.19
N GLU A 159 -27.03 6.53 6.19
CA GLU A 159 -27.88 6.94 5.07
C GLU A 159 -27.05 7.65 3.99
N TYR A 160 -27.11 7.12 2.78
CA TYR A 160 -26.48 7.65 1.59
C TYR A 160 -27.50 8.29 0.67
N LYS A 161 -27.28 9.56 0.33
CA LYS A 161 -28.02 10.25 -0.72
C LYS A 161 -27.26 10.14 -2.04
N ILE A 162 -27.85 9.48 -3.00
CA ILE A 162 -27.24 9.11 -4.29
C ILE A 162 -27.92 9.87 -5.42
N ALA A 163 -27.11 10.38 -6.36
CA ALA A 163 -27.59 10.84 -7.65
C ALA A 163 -27.25 9.81 -8.73
N ARG A 164 -28.21 9.45 -9.55
CA ARG A 164 -28.06 8.61 -10.75
C ARG A 164 -28.70 9.34 -11.95
N GLY A 165 -27.89 10.00 -12.71
CA GLY A 165 -28.35 10.94 -13.73
C GLY A 165 -29.20 12.05 -13.08
N LYS A 166 -30.46 12.19 -13.48
CA LYS A 166 -31.39 13.19 -12.93
C LYS A 166 -32.19 12.72 -11.71
N ARG A 167 -31.97 11.47 -11.26
CA ARG A 167 -32.76 10.88 -10.15
C ARG A 167 -31.92 10.91 -8.87
N PHE A 168 -32.62 11.20 -7.76
CA PHE A 168 -32.03 11.09 -6.42
C PHE A 168 -32.76 10.00 -5.64
N PHE A 169 -32.02 9.26 -4.82
CA PHE A 169 -32.59 8.27 -3.91
C PHE A 169 -31.74 8.17 -2.65
N LEU A 170 -32.34 7.62 -1.60
CA LEU A 170 -31.67 7.33 -0.34
C LEU A 170 -31.50 5.82 -0.22
N THR A 171 -30.42 5.40 0.41
CA THR A 171 -30.15 4.02 0.77
C THR A 171 -29.29 3.94 2.03
N ASP A 172 -29.54 2.95 2.86
CA ASP A 172 -28.71 2.68 4.03
C ASP A 172 -27.62 1.69 3.67
N LEU A 173 -26.37 2.03 4.00
CA LEU A 173 -25.24 1.12 3.91
C LEU A 173 -24.70 0.80 5.31
N LYS A 174 -24.48 -0.49 5.53
CA LYS A 174 -23.80 -1.01 6.72
C LYS A 174 -22.34 -1.27 6.40
N LEU A 175 -21.52 -1.32 7.43
CA LEU A 175 -20.20 -1.90 7.30
C LEU A 175 -20.33 -3.41 7.52
N GLU A 176 -19.76 -4.19 6.65
CA GLU A 176 -19.59 -5.63 6.75
C GLU A 176 -18.12 -5.97 6.61
N ASP A 177 -17.66 -7.01 7.29
CA ASP A 177 -16.31 -7.52 7.08
C ASP A 177 -16.24 -8.17 5.70
N LEU A 178 -15.55 -7.51 4.80
CA LEU A 178 -15.44 -7.90 3.40
C LEU A 178 -14.01 -8.31 3.09
N LYS A 179 -13.89 -9.35 2.29
CA LYS A 179 -12.62 -9.77 1.69
C LYS A 179 -12.64 -9.47 0.21
N GLU A 180 -11.76 -8.58 -0.22
CA GLU A 180 -11.60 -8.26 -1.63
C GLU A 180 -10.60 -9.22 -2.30
N ASP A 181 -10.96 -9.72 -3.49
CA ASP A 181 -10.00 -10.45 -4.32
C ASP A 181 -9.08 -9.44 -5.04
N LEU A 182 -7.88 -9.26 -4.49
CA LEU A 182 -6.83 -8.40 -5.04
C LEU A 182 -5.92 -9.11 -6.05
N GLY A 183 -6.33 -10.28 -6.56
CA GLY A 183 -5.61 -10.98 -7.60
C GLY A 183 -5.58 -10.22 -8.94
N PRO A 184 -4.56 -10.45 -9.76
CA PRO A 184 -4.48 -9.85 -11.10
C PRO A 184 -5.58 -10.41 -12.01
N LYS A 185 -6.21 -9.51 -12.80
CA LYS A 185 -7.32 -9.87 -13.70
C LYS A 185 -7.07 -9.36 -15.10
N ILE A 186 -7.27 -10.21 -16.10
CA ILE A 186 -7.22 -9.83 -17.50
C ILE A 186 -8.65 -9.69 -18.01
N LEU A 187 -8.98 -8.50 -18.47
CA LEU A 187 -10.25 -8.21 -19.16
C LEU A 187 -9.96 -8.00 -20.65
N PRO A 188 -10.37 -8.95 -21.52
CA PRO A 188 -10.28 -8.74 -22.96
C PRO A 188 -11.12 -7.55 -23.40
N MET A 189 -10.55 -6.73 -24.28
CA MET A 189 -11.20 -5.57 -24.88
C MET A 189 -11.39 -5.81 -26.40
N ALA A 190 -12.08 -4.91 -27.07
CA ALA A 190 -12.29 -5.05 -28.52
C ALA A 190 -10.97 -5.14 -29.32
N GLY A 191 -10.89 -6.07 -30.25
CA GLY A 191 -9.69 -6.35 -31.01
C GLY A 191 -8.66 -7.19 -30.23
N ASP A 192 -7.38 -6.92 -30.45
CA ASP A 192 -6.25 -7.60 -29.82
C ASP A 192 -5.72 -6.83 -28.59
N ARG A 193 -6.65 -6.24 -27.81
CA ARG A 193 -6.39 -5.39 -26.66
C ARG A 193 -6.90 -6.02 -25.36
N ALA A 194 -6.25 -5.71 -24.24
CA ALA A 194 -6.75 -6.09 -22.93
C ALA A 194 -6.38 -5.06 -21.85
N LEU A 195 -7.16 -5.08 -20.78
CA LEU A 195 -6.86 -4.44 -19.50
C LEU A 195 -6.34 -5.52 -18.54
N LEU A 196 -5.14 -5.36 -18.02
CA LEU A 196 -4.59 -6.13 -16.91
C LEU A 196 -4.64 -5.27 -15.66
N THR A 197 -5.56 -5.56 -14.76
CA THR A 197 -5.64 -4.89 -13.46
C THR A 197 -4.79 -5.65 -12.45
N ILE A 198 -3.89 -4.96 -11.76
CA ILE A 198 -3.07 -5.50 -10.67
C ILE A 198 -3.32 -4.65 -9.42
N PRO A 199 -4.30 -5.02 -8.59
CA PRO A 199 -4.66 -4.21 -7.40
C PRO A 199 -3.62 -4.28 -6.28
N SER A 200 -2.83 -5.35 -6.22
CA SER A 200 -1.81 -5.57 -5.19
C SER A 200 -0.74 -6.54 -5.68
N PHE A 201 0.45 -6.51 -5.07
CA PHE A 201 1.49 -7.52 -5.23
C PHE A 201 1.57 -8.46 -4.01
N LEU A 202 0.42 -8.86 -3.46
CA LEU A 202 0.38 -9.87 -2.39
C LEU A 202 0.93 -11.21 -2.89
N PRO A 203 1.78 -11.92 -2.10
CA PRO A 203 2.53 -13.09 -2.54
C PRO A 203 1.66 -14.19 -3.14
N GLY A 204 0.56 -14.55 -2.50
CA GLY A 204 -0.31 -15.67 -2.90
C GLY A 204 -0.90 -15.56 -4.31
N TYR A 205 -1.00 -14.37 -4.87
CA TYR A 205 -1.51 -14.16 -6.23
C TYR A 205 -0.43 -14.31 -7.32
N PHE A 206 0.85 -14.25 -6.93
CA PHE A 206 1.99 -14.28 -7.86
C PHE A 206 2.92 -15.46 -7.60
N GLU A 207 2.39 -16.54 -7.02
CA GLU A 207 3.13 -17.79 -6.98
C GLU A 207 3.42 -18.29 -8.40
N LYS A 208 4.56 -18.96 -8.55
CA LYS A 208 5.14 -19.31 -9.86
C LYS A 208 4.14 -19.89 -10.84
N ASP A 209 3.41 -20.94 -10.44
CA ASP A 209 2.50 -21.67 -11.34
C ASP A 209 1.23 -20.86 -11.65
N SER A 210 0.70 -20.14 -10.66
CA SER A 210 -0.48 -19.28 -10.83
C SER A 210 -0.18 -18.16 -11.80
N TRP A 211 0.94 -17.46 -11.61
CA TRP A 211 1.33 -16.37 -12.49
C TRP A 211 1.73 -16.87 -13.89
N LEU A 212 2.43 -18.00 -13.99
CA LEU A 212 2.77 -18.60 -15.28
C LEU A 212 1.51 -18.92 -16.11
N THR A 213 0.46 -19.41 -15.47
CA THR A 213 -0.81 -19.72 -16.13
C THR A 213 -1.50 -18.45 -16.65
N LEU A 214 -1.52 -17.39 -15.85
CA LEU A 214 -2.12 -16.12 -16.24
C LEU A 214 -1.28 -15.41 -17.29
N SER A 215 0.04 -15.35 -17.14
CA SER A 215 0.93 -14.64 -18.05
C SER A 215 0.92 -15.22 -19.48
N LYS A 216 0.68 -16.52 -19.66
CA LYS A 216 0.49 -17.13 -20.99
C LYS A 216 -0.69 -16.51 -21.74
N GLN A 217 -1.75 -16.08 -21.07
CA GLN A 217 -2.89 -15.45 -21.71
C GLN A 217 -2.55 -14.08 -22.30
N LEU A 218 -1.51 -13.39 -21.77
CA LEU A 218 -1.07 -12.10 -22.28
C LEU A 218 -0.63 -12.18 -23.75
N THR A 219 -0.12 -13.32 -24.19
CA THR A 219 0.34 -13.54 -25.57
C THR A 219 -0.77 -13.47 -26.61
N LEU A 220 -2.03 -13.54 -26.19
CA LEU A 220 -3.21 -13.40 -27.06
C LEU A 220 -3.45 -11.94 -27.50
N PHE A 221 -2.77 -10.99 -26.87
CA PHE A 221 -3.00 -9.56 -27.10
C PHE A 221 -1.76 -8.89 -27.69
N ARG A 222 -1.95 -7.79 -28.39
CA ARG A 222 -0.87 -6.94 -28.91
C ARG A 222 -0.77 -5.63 -28.19
N LYS A 223 -1.80 -5.24 -27.45
CA LYS A 223 -1.83 -4.01 -26.67
C LYS A 223 -2.44 -4.27 -25.30
N LEU A 224 -1.72 -3.86 -24.28
CA LEU A 224 -2.16 -3.95 -22.89
C LEU A 224 -2.18 -2.59 -22.22
N VAL A 225 -3.23 -2.34 -21.46
CA VAL A 225 -3.22 -1.37 -20.37
C VAL A 225 -3.00 -2.16 -19.09
N ILE A 226 -1.97 -1.79 -18.31
CA ILE A 226 -1.72 -2.33 -16.98
C ILE A 226 -2.18 -1.28 -15.98
N ASP A 227 -3.20 -1.60 -15.19
CA ASP A 227 -3.75 -0.68 -14.19
C ASP A 227 -3.15 -0.97 -12.82
N LEU A 228 -2.30 -0.05 -12.35
CA LEU A 228 -1.70 -0.03 -11.01
C LEU A 228 -2.29 1.07 -10.12
N ARG A 229 -3.33 1.75 -10.55
CA ARG A 229 -3.97 2.81 -9.75
C ARG A 229 -4.50 2.23 -8.45
N GLY A 230 -4.18 2.87 -7.33
CA GLY A 230 -4.55 2.38 -6.00
C GLY A 230 -3.71 1.21 -5.48
N ASN A 231 -2.77 0.67 -6.27
CA ASN A 231 -1.91 -0.42 -5.82
C ASN A 231 -0.84 0.09 -4.84
N ALA A 232 -1.02 -0.19 -3.56
CA ALA A 232 -0.11 0.21 -2.49
C ALA A 232 1.17 -0.63 -2.37
N GLY A 233 1.41 -1.56 -3.32
CA GLY A 233 2.59 -2.40 -3.33
C GLY A 233 2.33 -3.84 -2.88
N GLY A 234 3.23 -4.39 -2.10
CA GLY A 234 3.20 -5.77 -1.61
C GLY A 234 4.58 -6.42 -1.58
N SER A 235 4.66 -7.67 -2.00
CA SER A 235 5.89 -8.45 -1.99
C SER A 235 6.80 -8.09 -3.18
N PHE A 236 8.06 -7.90 -2.89
CA PHE A 236 9.09 -7.63 -3.88
C PHE A 236 9.27 -8.78 -4.90
N PRO A 237 9.41 -10.05 -4.48
CA PRO A 237 9.47 -11.17 -5.41
C PRO A 237 8.20 -11.32 -6.27
N ALA A 238 7.02 -11.08 -5.72
CA ALA A 238 5.77 -11.11 -6.47
C ALA A 238 5.76 -10.05 -7.59
N MET A 239 6.23 -8.84 -7.29
CA MET A 239 6.39 -7.77 -8.28
C MET A 239 7.37 -8.17 -9.39
N LEU A 240 8.53 -8.77 -9.05
CA LEU A 240 9.50 -9.23 -10.06
C LEU A 240 8.91 -10.29 -10.99
N ARG A 241 8.14 -11.24 -10.45
CA ARG A 241 7.42 -12.22 -11.26
C ARG A 241 6.41 -11.56 -12.17
N ALA A 242 5.61 -10.64 -11.64
CA ALA A 242 4.62 -9.88 -12.41
C ALA A 242 5.25 -9.07 -13.54
N LEU A 243 6.42 -8.48 -13.30
CA LEU A 243 7.16 -7.68 -14.28
C LEU A 243 7.82 -8.51 -15.37
N SER A 244 8.15 -9.77 -15.08
CA SER A 244 8.98 -10.62 -15.95
C SER A 244 8.49 -10.75 -17.39
N PRO A 245 7.18 -10.90 -17.70
CA PRO A 245 6.72 -10.94 -19.09
C PRO A 245 6.94 -9.64 -19.86
N PHE A 246 7.10 -8.53 -19.16
CA PHE A 246 7.17 -7.19 -19.74
C PHE A 246 8.60 -6.64 -19.84
N ARG A 247 9.55 -7.21 -19.09
CA ARG A 247 10.98 -6.87 -19.15
C ARG A 247 11.77 -8.10 -19.61
N CYS A 248 11.97 -8.18 -20.91
CA CYS A 248 12.53 -9.35 -21.58
C CYS A 248 13.98 -9.14 -22.04
N ASP A 249 14.68 -8.31 -21.36
CA ASP A 249 16.11 -8.09 -21.49
C ASP A 249 16.79 -8.54 -20.18
N ASP A 250 17.98 -9.12 -20.26
CA ASP A 250 18.76 -9.51 -19.10
C ASP A 250 19.39 -8.30 -18.38
N THR A 251 18.80 -7.11 -18.57
CA THR A 251 19.28 -5.89 -17.96
C THR A 251 18.72 -5.73 -16.55
N SER A 252 19.50 -5.12 -15.67
CA SER A 252 19.03 -4.76 -14.34
C SER A 252 17.91 -3.73 -14.42
N ILE A 253 16.85 -3.93 -13.64
CA ILE A 253 15.81 -2.91 -13.43
C ILE A 253 16.20 -1.93 -12.32
N GLY A 254 17.23 -2.25 -11.55
CA GLY A 254 17.73 -1.49 -10.41
C GLY A 254 18.35 -2.39 -9.37
N ARG A 255 18.53 -1.84 -8.18
CA ARG A 255 19.09 -2.58 -7.05
C ARG A 255 18.45 -2.16 -5.74
N ILE A 256 18.33 -3.12 -4.83
CA ILE A 256 18.09 -2.86 -3.42
C ILE A 256 19.45 -2.66 -2.76
N TRP A 257 19.55 -1.69 -1.89
CA TRP A 257 20.78 -1.39 -1.16
C TRP A 257 20.50 -1.02 0.29
N ARG A 258 21.49 -1.22 1.13
CA ARG A 258 21.49 -0.80 2.54
C ARG A 258 22.88 -0.45 3.00
N THR A 259 23.01 0.22 4.12
CA THR A 259 24.32 0.49 4.72
C THR A 259 25.07 -0.83 4.98
N PRO A 260 26.29 -1.01 4.45
CA PRO A 260 27.08 -2.23 4.63
C PRO A 260 27.29 -2.57 6.10
N ARG A 261 27.15 -3.86 6.45
CA ARG A 261 27.46 -4.36 7.79
C ARG A 261 28.40 -5.56 7.72
N PRO A 262 29.34 -5.70 8.70
CA PRO A 262 30.22 -6.86 8.75
C PRO A 262 29.44 -8.18 8.75
N GLY A 263 29.91 -9.16 7.99
CA GLY A 263 29.32 -10.50 7.94
C GLY A 263 28.19 -10.69 6.93
N ARG A 264 27.70 -9.64 6.26
CA ARG A 264 26.76 -9.79 5.15
C ARG A 264 27.43 -10.29 3.87
N ARG A 265 26.66 -10.96 3.04
CA ARG A 265 27.15 -11.57 1.80
C ARG A 265 27.34 -10.52 0.69
N ALA A 266 28.13 -10.88 -0.33
CA ALA A 266 28.20 -10.14 -1.57
C ALA A 266 26.83 -10.10 -2.27
N PRO A 267 26.61 -9.09 -3.14
CA PRO A 267 25.38 -8.97 -3.91
C PRO A 267 25.03 -10.25 -4.69
N GLN A 268 23.77 -10.63 -4.63
CA GLN A 268 23.26 -11.80 -5.35
C GLN A 268 22.03 -11.39 -6.16
N SER A 269 21.84 -12.04 -7.32
CA SER A 269 20.57 -11.96 -8.01
C SER A 269 19.57 -12.91 -7.36
N LEU A 270 18.30 -12.51 -7.33
CA LEU A 270 17.22 -13.38 -6.84
C LEU A 270 17.00 -14.57 -7.78
N GLN A 271 16.60 -15.69 -7.22
CA GLN A 271 16.30 -16.93 -7.93
C GLN A 271 14.80 -17.20 -7.90
N ASP A 272 14.22 -17.56 -9.05
CA ASP A 272 12.76 -17.76 -9.20
C ASP A 272 12.29 -19.17 -8.79
N ASP A 273 13.18 -20.09 -8.54
CA ASP A 273 12.90 -21.44 -8.05
C ASP A 273 12.61 -21.50 -6.56
N LEU A 274 12.86 -20.41 -5.84
CA LEU A 274 12.55 -20.26 -4.42
C LEU A 274 11.14 -19.69 -4.23
N ASP A 275 10.51 -20.05 -3.11
CA ASP A 275 9.30 -19.37 -2.65
C ASP A 275 9.58 -17.91 -2.25
N THR A 276 8.52 -17.15 -2.06
CA THR A 276 8.62 -15.72 -1.76
C THR A 276 9.39 -15.43 -0.48
N ASP A 277 9.24 -16.26 0.54
CA ASP A 277 9.91 -16.08 1.84
C ASP A 277 11.41 -16.35 1.73
N ALA A 278 11.79 -17.42 1.02
CA ALA A 278 13.18 -17.74 0.77
C ALA A 278 13.87 -16.67 -0.10
N GLN A 279 13.18 -16.11 -1.08
CA GLN A 279 13.67 -14.97 -1.86
C GLN A 279 13.86 -13.72 -0.99
N LEU A 280 12.94 -13.45 -0.08
CA LEU A 280 13.07 -12.35 0.88
C LEU A 280 14.30 -12.54 1.79
N GLN A 281 14.54 -13.76 2.26
CA GLN A 281 15.74 -14.09 3.04
C GLN A 281 17.04 -13.85 2.26
N GLN A 282 17.06 -14.10 0.96
CA GLN A 282 18.21 -13.76 0.11
C GLN A 282 18.47 -12.25 0.08
N VAL A 283 17.41 -11.44 -0.06
CA VAL A 283 17.52 -9.98 0.02
C VAL A 283 18.07 -9.55 1.37
N MET A 284 17.56 -10.11 2.45
CA MET A 284 17.94 -9.77 3.83
C MET A 284 19.40 -10.13 4.16
N ALA A 285 19.94 -11.15 3.52
CA ALA A 285 21.32 -11.62 3.74
C ALA A 285 22.40 -10.78 3.04
N SER A 286 22.02 -9.81 2.18
CA SER A 286 22.92 -9.05 1.33
C SER A 286 22.87 -7.55 1.61
N ASP A 287 23.97 -6.84 1.43
CA ASP A 287 23.99 -5.37 1.50
C ASP A 287 23.48 -4.73 0.22
N GLU A 288 23.64 -5.41 -0.90
CA GLU A 288 23.11 -5.00 -2.20
C GLU A 288 22.60 -6.22 -2.97
N VAL A 289 21.46 -6.07 -3.63
CA VAL A 289 20.88 -7.09 -4.49
C VAL A 289 20.51 -6.45 -5.82
N ASN A 290 21.11 -6.96 -6.89
CA ASN A 290 20.78 -6.55 -8.24
C ASN A 290 19.45 -7.19 -8.68
N LEU A 291 18.55 -6.38 -9.20
CA LEU A 291 17.21 -6.79 -9.57
C LEU A 291 17.14 -7.09 -11.06
N LYS A 292 16.87 -8.34 -11.36
CA LYS A 292 16.59 -8.83 -12.70
C LYS A 292 15.26 -9.57 -12.72
N THR A 293 14.60 -9.57 -13.85
CA THR A 293 13.36 -10.32 -14.08
C THR A 293 13.65 -11.79 -14.40
N PHE A 294 12.60 -12.58 -14.37
CA PHE A 294 12.63 -14.04 -14.63
C PHE A 294 12.12 -14.37 -16.04
N GLU A 295 12.64 -13.66 -17.05
CA GLU A 295 12.21 -13.78 -18.46
C GLU A 295 12.14 -15.22 -18.96
N LYS A 296 13.17 -16.03 -18.69
CA LYS A 296 13.23 -17.42 -19.12
C LYS A 296 12.06 -18.27 -18.64
N THR A 297 11.47 -17.92 -17.51
CA THR A 297 10.34 -18.63 -16.93
C THR A 297 9.00 -18.18 -17.53
N TYR A 298 8.79 -16.86 -17.64
CA TYR A 298 7.47 -16.28 -17.95
C TYR A 298 7.31 -15.83 -19.41
N GLY A 299 8.35 -15.94 -20.20
CA GLY A 299 8.35 -15.51 -21.61
C GLY A 299 8.42 -14.00 -21.76
N CYS A 300 8.10 -13.53 -22.96
CA CYS A 300 8.22 -12.14 -23.35
C CYS A 300 6.96 -11.66 -24.07
N PHE A 301 6.33 -10.63 -23.49
CA PHE A 301 5.25 -9.92 -24.17
C PHE A 301 5.83 -8.93 -25.19
N ALA A 302 5.58 -9.18 -26.47
CA ALA A 302 6.13 -8.39 -27.58
C ALA A 302 5.28 -7.16 -27.95
N GLY A 303 4.10 -7.01 -27.36
CA GLY A 303 3.16 -5.94 -27.66
C GLY A 303 3.51 -4.60 -27.02
N GLN A 304 2.59 -3.66 -27.16
CA GLN A 304 2.65 -2.33 -26.54
C GLN A 304 2.02 -2.36 -25.15
N VAL A 305 2.60 -1.63 -24.20
CA VAL A 305 2.12 -1.54 -22.83
C VAL A 305 1.91 -0.07 -22.45
N THR A 306 0.74 0.23 -21.90
CA THR A 306 0.49 1.49 -21.19
C THR A 306 0.22 1.15 -19.72
N VAL A 307 1.02 1.69 -18.80
CA VAL A 307 0.84 1.54 -17.36
C VAL A 307 0.10 2.74 -16.84
N LEU A 308 -0.98 2.53 -16.11
CA LEU A 308 -1.71 3.59 -15.41
C LEU A 308 -1.30 3.63 -13.94
N ILE A 309 -0.88 4.81 -13.48
CA ILE A 309 -0.50 5.07 -12.09
C ILE A 309 -1.26 6.27 -11.53
N ASP A 310 -1.44 6.31 -10.21
CA ASP A 310 -2.00 7.45 -9.51
C ASP A 310 -1.26 7.74 -8.19
N SER A 311 -1.71 8.75 -7.45
CA SER A 311 -1.09 9.16 -6.17
C SER A 311 -1.15 8.08 -5.08
N ASN A 312 -1.92 7.01 -5.25
CA ASN A 312 -1.98 5.87 -4.36
C ASN A 312 -1.11 4.69 -4.83
N THR A 313 -0.58 4.76 -6.06
CA THR A 313 0.42 3.80 -6.53
C THR A 313 1.69 3.98 -5.72
N SER A 314 2.09 2.97 -4.94
CA SER A 314 3.22 3.10 -4.01
C SER A 314 4.07 1.83 -3.89
N SER A 315 5.26 1.97 -3.28
CA SER A 315 6.17 0.87 -2.96
C SER A 315 6.64 0.11 -4.22
N VAL A 316 6.60 -1.22 -4.22
CA VAL A 316 7.03 -2.04 -5.36
C VAL A 316 6.24 -1.78 -6.64
N SER A 317 5.04 -1.20 -6.55
CA SER A 317 4.27 -0.77 -7.72
C SER A 317 4.94 0.38 -8.46
N GLU A 318 5.63 1.26 -7.73
CA GLU A 318 6.44 2.34 -8.30
C GLU A 318 7.68 1.77 -9.00
N ILE A 319 8.32 0.74 -8.42
CA ILE A 319 9.45 0.04 -9.05
C ILE A 319 8.99 -0.64 -10.35
N PHE A 320 7.81 -1.26 -10.35
CA PHE A 320 7.22 -1.85 -11.55
C PHE A 320 7.00 -0.79 -12.64
N ALA A 321 6.38 0.33 -12.28
CA ALA A 321 6.13 1.43 -13.23
C ALA A 321 7.43 2.06 -13.74
N ASP A 322 8.41 2.34 -12.86
CA ASP A 322 9.72 2.88 -13.22
C ASP A 322 10.48 1.94 -14.18
N ALA A 323 10.47 0.65 -13.92
CA ALA A 323 11.10 -0.33 -14.79
C ALA A 323 10.49 -0.35 -16.21
N LEU A 324 9.19 -0.10 -16.34
CA LEU A 324 8.50 -0.03 -17.64
C LEU A 324 8.62 1.34 -18.29
N LEU A 325 8.74 2.42 -17.53
CA LEU A 325 9.03 3.77 -18.04
C LEU A 325 10.34 3.80 -18.86
N ARG A 326 11.30 2.95 -18.49
CA ARG A 326 12.62 2.84 -19.15
C ARG A 326 12.64 1.87 -20.32
N ARG A 327 11.47 1.38 -20.77
CA ARG A 327 11.34 0.46 -21.91
C ARG A 327 10.69 1.14 -23.10
N SER A 328 11.28 0.99 -24.29
CA SER A 328 10.85 1.68 -25.52
C SER A 328 9.40 1.37 -25.97
N ARG A 329 8.87 0.19 -25.63
CA ARG A 329 7.50 -0.23 -25.99
C ARG A 329 6.48 -0.03 -24.86
N SER A 330 6.88 0.60 -23.81
CA SER A 330 6.01 0.89 -22.66
C SER A 330 5.83 2.40 -22.49
N ARG A 331 4.70 2.79 -21.92
CA ARG A 331 4.38 4.15 -21.53
C ARG A 331 3.81 4.11 -20.11
N VAL A 332 4.09 5.14 -19.34
CA VAL A 332 3.52 5.32 -18.00
C VAL A 332 2.72 6.61 -18.00
N TRP A 333 1.43 6.50 -17.76
CA TRP A 333 0.47 7.60 -17.81
C TRP A 333 -0.32 7.68 -16.50
N GLY A 334 -0.91 8.82 -16.22
CA GLY A 334 -1.74 9.03 -15.04
C GLY A 334 -1.35 10.26 -14.24
N SER A 335 -1.19 10.12 -12.94
CA SER A 335 -0.67 11.16 -12.06
C SER A 335 0.60 10.71 -11.33
N LEU A 336 1.31 11.65 -10.72
CA LEU A 336 2.50 11.37 -9.91
C LEU A 336 2.17 10.29 -8.86
N SER A 337 3.03 9.29 -8.71
CA SER A 337 2.90 8.24 -7.71
C SER A 337 3.28 8.72 -6.29
N ALA A 338 3.15 7.86 -5.30
CA ALA A 338 3.27 8.23 -3.88
C ALA A 338 4.69 8.59 -3.41
N GLY A 339 5.75 8.13 -4.10
CA GLY A 339 7.13 8.33 -3.66
C GLY A 339 7.48 7.58 -2.38
N ARG A 340 7.03 6.33 -2.24
CA ARG A 340 7.21 5.50 -1.03
C ARG A 340 7.84 4.16 -1.40
N VAL A 341 9.15 4.13 -1.65
CA VAL A 341 9.81 3.02 -2.34
C VAL A 341 10.80 2.25 -1.48
N VAL A 342 10.98 2.63 -0.21
CA VAL A 342 11.84 1.87 0.68
C VAL A 342 11.26 0.48 0.96
N MET A 343 12.13 -0.51 1.05
CA MET A 343 11.76 -1.84 1.51
C MET A 343 11.64 -1.85 3.03
N ALA A 344 10.47 -2.17 3.54
CA ALA A 344 10.22 -2.28 4.97
C ALA A 344 10.01 -3.72 5.40
N GLN A 345 10.35 -4.00 6.66
CA GLN A 345 10.05 -5.25 7.35
C GLN A 345 9.19 -4.97 8.57
N TRP A 346 8.28 -5.88 8.88
CA TRP A 346 7.37 -5.80 10.03
C TRP A 346 7.97 -6.53 11.22
N PHE A 347 7.95 -5.86 12.38
CA PHE A 347 8.43 -6.36 13.66
C PHE A 347 7.30 -6.28 14.68
N SER A 348 7.07 -7.33 15.45
CA SER A 348 6.10 -7.31 16.54
C SER A 348 6.59 -6.41 17.68
N ILE A 349 5.68 -5.67 18.31
CA ILE A 349 5.94 -4.88 19.51
C ILE A 349 5.25 -5.53 20.71
N SER A 350 5.99 -6.36 21.43
CA SER A 350 5.46 -7.16 22.53
C SER A 350 5.08 -6.34 23.77
N SER A 351 5.75 -5.20 23.98
CA SER A 351 5.53 -4.33 25.14
C SER A 351 4.22 -3.57 25.10
N LEU A 352 3.55 -3.44 23.94
CA LEU A 352 2.21 -2.88 23.84
C LEU A 352 1.10 -3.83 24.34
N GLY A 353 1.45 -5.08 24.64
CA GLY A 353 0.60 -6.09 25.27
C GLY A 353 0.12 -7.16 24.31
N ALA A 354 -0.89 -7.95 24.74
CA ALA A 354 -1.46 -9.00 23.89
C ALA A 354 -2.16 -8.39 22.68
N GLY A 355 -1.79 -8.80 21.49
CA GLY A 355 -2.29 -8.33 20.19
C GLY A 355 -1.14 -8.29 19.18
N ASP A 356 -1.50 -8.26 17.90
CA ASP A 356 -0.57 -8.22 16.78
C ASP A 356 -0.12 -6.78 16.46
N TYR A 357 0.33 -6.05 17.50
CA TYR A 357 0.97 -4.75 17.27
C TYR A 357 2.25 -4.96 16.48
N ALA A 358 2.38 -4.22 15.41
CA ALA A 358 3.53 -4.33 14.53
C ALA A 358 4.11 -2.95 14.22
N MET A 359 5.41 -2.93 13.97
CA MET A 359 6.12 -1.77 13.46
C MET A 359 6.74 -2.10 12.12
N SER A 360 6.44 -1.32 11.10
CA SER A 360 7.20 -1.38 9.85
C SER A 360 8.45 -0.52 9.97
N ILE A 361 9.59 -1.08 9.57
CA ILE A 361 10.89 -0.40 9.60
C ILE A 361 11.53 -0.51 8.23
N PRO A 362 11.92 0.61 7.62
CA PRO A 362 12.73 0.62 6.41
C PRO A 362 14.07 -0.07 6.62
N ILE A 363 14.28 -1.18 5.90
CA ILE A 363 15.48 -2.02 6.02
C ILE A 363 16.39 -1.93 4.80
N ALA A 364 15.90 -1.40 3.68
CA ALA A 364 16.67 -1.18 2.47
C ALA A 364 16.05 -0.09 1.60
N GLY A 365 16.86 0.58 0.79
CA GLY A 365 16.43 1.51 -0.24
C GLY A 365 16.46 0.86 -1.63
N TYR A 366 15.81 1.50 -2.59
CA TYR A 366 15.85 1.13 -4.00
C TYR A 366 16.57 2.22 -4.79
N ARG A 367 17.38 1.79 -5.77
CA ARG A 367 17.94 2.63 -6.83
C ARG A 367 17.60 2.05 -8.18
N ALA A 368 17.09 2.87 -9.07
CA ALA A 368 16.81 2.50 -10.44
C ALA A 368 18.09 2.13 -11.21
N SER A 369 17.95 1.55 -12.40
CA SER A 369 19.09 1.10 -13.21
C SER A 369 20.06 2.20 -13.62
N ASP A 370 19.61 3.45 -13.70
CA ASP A 370 20.44 4.65 -13.94
C ASP A 370 21.02 5.28 -12.65
N GLY A 371 20.72 4.69 -11.49
CA GLY A 371 21.16 5.18 -10.19
C GLY A 371 20.23 6.18 -9.50
N ALA A 372 19.11 6.57 -10.14
CA ALA A 372 18.14 7.46 -9.53
C ALA A 372 17.46 6.81 -8.31
N GLU A 373 17.20 7.61 -7.28
CA GLU A 373 16.34 7.25 -6.15
C GLU A 373 14.97 7.90 -6.40
N ILE A 374 13.90 7.13 -6.25
CA ILE A 374 12.51 7.62 -6.44
C ILE A 374 11.74 7.69 -5.11
N GLU A 375 12.40 7.42 -4.00
CA GLU A 375 11.86 7.70 -2.66
C GLU A 375 11.63 9.21 -2.52
N HIS A 376 10.46 9.61 -2.05
CA HIS A 376 9.91 10.96 -1.95
C HIS A 376 9.52 11.62 -3.28
N ASP A 377 10.21 11.33 -4.39
CA ASP A 377 9.95 11.96 -5.68
C ASP A 377 8.84 11.28 -6.47
N GLY A 378 8.66 9.97 -6.26
CA GLY A 378 7.71 9.16 -7.00
C GLY A 378 8.09 8.95 -8.46
N VAL A 379 7.24 8.20 -9.15
CA VAL A 379 7.32 7.98 -10.61
C VAL A 379 6.47 9.04 -11.29
N ARG A 380 7.11 9.89 -12.09
CA ARG A 380 6.43 10.89 -12.90
C ARG A 380 5.95 10.26 -14.21
N PRO A 381 4.64 10.30 -14.51
CA PRO A 381 4.15 9.77 -15.77
C PRO A 381 4.66 10.60 -16.97
N GLU A 382 4.82 9.97 -18.13
CA GLU A 382 5.15 10.66 -19.38
C GLU A 382 3.99 11.55 -19.87
N ARG A 383 2.77 11.20 -19.47
CA ARG A 383 1.55 11.95 -19.76
C ARG A 383 0.66 12.00 -18.53
N GLU A 384 0.36 13.20 -18.06
CA GLU A 384 -0.66 13.41 -17.04
C GLU A 384 -2.04 13.19 -17.61
N LEU A 385 -2.87 12.44 -16.87
CA LEU A 385 -4.27 12.20 -17.21
C LEU A 385 -5.16 12.79 -16.13
N HIS A 386 -6.31 13.32 -16.58
CA HIS A 386 -7.36 13.79 -15.69
C HIS A 386 -8.61 12.96 -15.91
N TYR A 387 -9.34 12.70 -14.84
CA TYR A 387 -10.62 12.02 -14.96
C TYR A 387 -11.64 12.95 -15.59
N ASP A 388 -12.36 12.42 -16.59
CA ASP A 388 -13.48 13.12 -17.19
C ASP A 388 -14.76 12.73 -16.45
N LEU A 389 -15.42 13.71 -15.83
CA LEU A 389 -16.62 13.50 -15.05
C LEU A 389 -17.77 12.93 -15.92
N ALA A 390 -17.93 13.43 -17.15
CA ALA A 390 -18.98 12.95 -18.03
C ALA A 390 -18.82 11.47 -18.37
N SER A 391 -17.59 11.03 -18.68
CA SER A 391 -17.26 9.62 -18.88
C SER A 391 -17.52 8.78 -17.62
N ALA A 392 -17.13 9.28 -16.46
CA ALA A 392 -17.33 8.58 -15.19
C ALA A 392 -18.82 8.41 -14.86
N LEU A 393 -19.67 9.43 -15.12
CA LEU A 393 -21.12 9.34 -14.93
C LEU A 393 -21.78 8.32 -15.89
N ASP A 394 -21.18 8.11 -17.07
CA ASP A 394 -21.56 7.05 -18.01
C ASP A 394 -21.01 5.67 -17.60
N GLY A 395 -20.28 5.57 -16.49
CA GLY A 395 -19.64 4.34 -16.03
C GLY A 395 -18.42 3.92 -16.85
N LYS A 396 -17.80 4.86 -17.57
CA LYS A 396 -16.61 4.64 -18.39
C LYS A 396 -15.36 5.16 -17.69
N ASP A 397 -14.26 4.44 -17.84
CA ASP A 397 -12.94 4.88 -17.38
C ASP A 397 -12.19 5.55 -18.53
N SER A 398 -12.09 6.88 -18.50
CA SER A 398 -11.42 7.67 -19.55
C SER A 398 -9.94 7.32 -19.67
N TRP A 399 -9.23 7.04 -18.56
CA TRP A 399 -7.82 6.69 -18.58
C TRP A 399 -7.55 5.34 -19.27
N VAL A 400 -8.39 4.34 -18.97
CA VAL A 400 -8.31 3.03 -19.65
C VAL A 400 -8.60 3.19 -21.14
N THR A 401 -9.63 3.97 -21.50
CA THR A 401 -9.99 4.23 -22.90
C THR A 401 -8.83 4.88 -23.64
N GLU A 402 -8.25 5.96 -23.09
CA GLU A 402 -7.11 6.63 -23.69
C GLU A 402 -5.88 5.72 -23.82
N GLY A 403 -5.60 4.90 -22.80
CA GLY A 403 -4.50 3.94 -22.82
C GLY A 403 -4.61 2.88 -23.91
N LEU A 404 -5.85 2.49 -24.25
CA LEU A 404 -6.14 1.50 -25.31
C LEU A 404 -6.15 2.13 -26.71
N GLU A 405 -6.49 3.40 -26.87
CA GLU A 405 -6.70 4.02 -28.19
C GLU A 405 -5.42 4.51 -28.86
N GLN A 406 -4.42 4.95 -28.08
CA GLN A 406 -3.26 5.57 -28.69
C GLN A 406 -2.36 4.60 -29.48
N HIS A 407 -2.04 5.01 -30.70
CA HIS A 407 -0.94 4.46 -31.47
C HIS A 407 0.38 5.05 -30.95
N VAL A 408 1.34 4.21 -30.57
CA VAL A 408 2.72 4.66 -30.42
C VAL A 408 3.17 5.05 -31.84
N SER A 409 3.21 6.35 -32.13
CA SER A 409 3.93 6.84 -33.31
C SER A 409 5.37 6.34 -33.21
N LYS A 410 5.83 5.75 -34.29
CA LYS A 410 7.17 5.18 -34.44
C LYS A 410 8.26 6.18 -34.15
#